data_64b331c851cbe6a8e7d6f178b44a9e1a
#
_entry.id   64b331c851cbe6a8e7d6f178b44a9e1a
#
_cell.length_a   1.000
_cell.length_b   1.000
_cell.length_c   1.000
_cell.angle_alpha   90.00
_cell.angle_beta   90.00
_cell.angle_gamma   90.00
#
_symmetry.space_group_name_H-M   'P 1'
#
loop_
_entity.id
_entity.type
_entity.pdbx_description
1 polymer ?
#
loop_
_entity_poly.entity_id
_entity_poly.type
_entity_poly.pdbx_seq_one_letter_code
_entity_poly.pdbx_strand_id
1 'polypeptide(L)'
;DIGNQTWYTMYKKAKGIAVNNNVTSSMIWGSQWDATMRWMYNSGNEEKKKYTYDSTGKGNYSGTNGNQPIATGSIETYAVNNIYDMAENVRDWAIEAYGTILRDGRGGYYRNNGNSGPASIRSTNGSNEQQRRPWLSCSFIYVTLSPCM
;
A
#
# COMPACT_ATOMS: atom_id res chain seq x y z
N ASP A 1 -3.45 -0.87 -11.49
CA ASP A 1 -2.15 -0.99 -10.80
C ASP A 1 -1.01 -0.70 -11.78
N ILE A 2 -0.15 0.21 -11.40
CA ILE A 2 1.04 0.56 -12.17
C ILE A 2 2.24 -0.15 -11.50
N GLY A 3 2.29 -1.46 -11.61
CA GLY A 3 3.39 -2.25 -11.08
C GLY A 3 4.67 -2.14 -11.90
N ASN A 4 5.75 -2.72 -11.38
CA ASN A 4 7.03 -2.87 -12.08
C ASN A 4 7.71 -1.55 -12.49
N GLN A 5 7.60 -0.52 -11.64
CA GLN A 5 8.20 0.78 -11.86
C GLN A 5 9.20 1.14 -10.75
N THR A 6 10.11 2.05 -11.02
CA THR A 6 10.98 2.61 -9.98
C THR A 6 10.19 3.50 -9.03
N TRP A 7 10.68 3.68 -7.80
CA TRP A 7 10.06 4.60 -6.84
C TRP A 7 9.89 6.01 -7.42
N TYR A 8 10.90 6.51 -8.12
CA TYR A 8 10.87 7.86 -8.69
C TYR A 8 9.82 8.02 -9.79
N THR A 9 9.69 7.02 -10.65
CA THR A 9 8.64 7.00 -11.68
C THR A 9 7.26 6.98 -11.05
N MET A 10 7.07 6.18 -10.01
CA MET A 10 5.79 6.09 -9.28
C MET A 10 5.47 7.40 -8.55
N TYR A 11 6.46 8.03 -7.91
CA TYR A 11 6.29 9.32 -7.29
C TYR A 11 5.81 10.40 -8.28
N LYS A 12 6.44 10.49 -9.46
CA LYS A 12 6.02 11.42 -10.52
C LYS A 12 4.59 11.13 -11.01
N LYS A 13 4.27 9.87 -11.27
CA LYS A 13 2.94 9.47 -11.71
C LYS A 13 1.89 9.79 -10.64
N ALA A 14 2.16 9.50 -9.38
CA ALA A 14 1.26 9.79 -8.26
C ALA A 14 0.89 11.28 -8.20
N LYS A 15 1.86 12.16 -8.42
CA LYS A 15 1.62 13.62 -8.45
C LYS A 15 0.82 14.09 -9.68
N GLY A 16 0.86 13.34 -10.76
CA GLY A 16 0.18 13.68 -12.01
C GLY A 16 -1.25 13.16 -12.15
N ILE A 17 -1.78 12.46 -11.16
CA ILE A 17 -3.12 11.86 -11.24
C ILE A 17 -4.25 12.85 -10.88
N ALA A 18 -3.93 14.00 -10.26
CA ALA A 18 -4.93 14.99 -9.90
C ALA A 18 -5.84 15.32 -11.10
N VAL A 19 -7.14 15.13 -10.91
CA VAL A 19 -8.16 15.26 -11.99
C VAL A 19 -8.71 16.66 -12.14
N ASN A 20 -8.47 17.55 -11.17
CA ASN A 20 -8.87 18.95 -11.21
C ASN A 20 -8.08 19.79 -10.18
N ASN A 21 -8.26 21.11 -10.22
CA ASN A 21 -7.53 22.06 -9.37
C ASN A 21 -7.86 21.98 -7.87
N ASN A 22 -8.92 21.27 -7.49
CA ASN A 22 -9.36 21.12 -6.10
C ASN A 22 -8.90 19.79 -5.49
N VAL A 23 -8.17 18.97 -6.24
CA VAL A 23 -7.70 17.66 -5.81
C VAL A 23 -6.19 17.59 -6.00
N THR A 24 -5.49 17.28 -4.93
CA THR A 24 -4.06 16.95 -4.98
C THR A 24 -3.90 15.45 -4.86
N SER A 25 -3.17 14.85 -5.77
CA SER A 25 -2.77 13.45 -5.66
C SER A 25 -1.32 13.32 -5.23
N SER A 26 -1.03 12.33 -4.43
CA SER A 26 0.31 12.03 -3.96
C SER A 26 0.46 10.53 -3.67
N MET A 27 1.70 10.07 -3.67
CA MET A 27 2.03 8.81 -3.04
C MET A 27 1.81 8.92 -1.53
N ILE A 28 1.42 7.83 -0.89
CA ILE A 28 1.21 7.80 0.57
C ILE A 28 2.50 8.07 1.34
N TRP A 29 2.42 8.84 2.43
CA TRP A 29 3.51 8.96 3.39
C TRP A 29 3.53 7.76 4.34
N GLY A 30 4.72 7.33 4.77
CA GLY A 30 4.82 6.27 5.77
C GLY A 30 4.06 6.59 7.06
N SER A 31 4.07 7.86 7.49
CA SER A 31 3.29 8.33 8.65
C SER A 31 1.77 8.23 8.46
N GLN A 32 1.27 8.42 7.24
CA GLN A 32 -0.16 8.23 6.93
C GLN A 32 -0.52 6.75 6.95
N TRP A 33 0.33 5.89 6.41
CA TRP A 33 0.15 4.43 6.53
C TRP A 33 0.08 4.00 7.99
N ASP A 34 1.04 4.44 8.81
CA ASP A 34 1.09 4.13 10.23
C ASP A 34 -0.13 4.68 10.99
N ALA A 35 -0.63 5.87 10.61
CA ALA A 35 -1.85 6.42 11.17
C ALA A 35 -3.06 5.57 10.82
N THR A 36 -3.16 5.08 9.59
CA THR A 36 -4.21 4.16 9.15
C THR A 36 -4.16 2.84 9.93
N MET A 37 -2.97 2.28 10.11
CA MET A 37 -2.81 1.07 10.91
C MET A 37 -3.22 1.29 12.37
N ARG A 38 -2.81 2.40 13.00
CA ARG A 38 -3.23 2.74 14.36
C ARG A 38 -4.74 2.95 14.47
N TRP A 39 -5.33 3.60 13.48
CA TRP A 39 -6.79 3.77 13.44
C TRP A 39 -7.52 2.42 13.34
N MET A 40 -7.10 1.53 12.44
CA MET A 40 -7.67 0.20 12.33
C MET A 40 -7.52 -0.60 13.63
N TYR A 41 -6.35 -0.54 14.26
CA TYR A 41 -6.07 -1.22 15.53
C TYR A 41 -6.97 -0.72 16.67
N ASN A 42 -7.15 0.60 16.78
CA ASN A 42 -7.86 1.23 17.89
C ASN A 42 -9.39 1.30 17.68
N SER A 43 -9.86 1.40 16.45
CA SER A 43 -11.29 1.56 16.12
C SER A 43 -12.03 0.24 15.95
N GLY A 44 -11.32 -0.87 15.99
CA GLY A 44 -11.84 -2.15 15.54
C GLY A 44 -12.10 -3.15 16.66
N ASN A 45 -12.83 -4.17 16.24
CA ASN A 45 -12.88 -5.44 16.93
C ASN A 45 -11.54 -6.20 16.76
N GLU A 46 -11.42 -7.36 17.37
CA GLU A 46 -10.19 -8.17 17.31
C GLU A 46 -9.78 -8.56 15.89
N GLU A 47 -10.72 -8.72 14.97
CA GLU A 47 -10.42 -9.02 13.56
C GLU A 47 -9.67 -7.87 12.87
N LYS A 48 -10.10 -6.63 13.11
CA LYS A 48 -9.42 -5.43 12.58
C LYS A 48 -8.06 -5.18 13.21
N LYS A 49 -7.95 -5.42 14.52
CA LYS A 49 -6.66 -5.39 15.19
C LYS A 49 -5.71 -6.42 14.60
N LYS A 50 -6.18 -7.66 14.46
CA LYS A 50 -5.41 -8.75 13.89
C LYS A 50 -4.91 -8.43 12.49
N TYR A 51 -5.73 -7.78 11.65
CA TYR A 51 -5.35 -7.37 10.31
C TYR A 51 -4.03 -6.56 10.26
N THR A 52 -3.76 -5.76 11.28
CA THR A 52 -2.55 -4.93 11.29
C THR A 52 -1.26 -5.72 11.51
N TYR A 53 -1.29 -6.83 12.25
CA TYR A 53 -0.10 -7.61 12.61
C TYR A 53 -0.13 -9.08 12.10
N ASP A 54 -1.29 -9.58 11.74
CA ASP A 54 -1.50 -10.88 11.10
C ASP A 54 -2.71 -10.77 10.17
N SER A 55 -2.44 -10.46 8.92
CA SER A 55 -3.49 -10.25 7.92
C SER A 55 -3.95 -11.56 7.26
N THR A 56 -3.66 -12.71 7.84
CA THR A 56 -4.02 -14.03 7.27
C THR A 56 -5.53 -14.09 6.94
N GLY A 57 -5.83 -14.45 5.69
CA GLY A 57 -7.20 -14.53 5.18
C GLY A 57 -7.81 -13.19 4.72
N LYS A 58 -7.06 -12.09 4.76
CA LYS A 58 -7.53 -10.75 4.39
C LYS A 58 -6.74 -10.10 3.24
N GLY A 59 -6.16 -10.90 2.39
CA GLY A 59 -5.37 -10.41 1.26
C GLY A 59 -5.07 -11.52 0.24
N ASN A 60 -4.41 -11.14 -0.83
CA ASN A 60 -3.95 -12.04 -1.88
C ASN A 60 -2.59 -12.63 -1.49
N TYR A 61 -2.61 -13.77 -0.84
CA TYR A 61 -1.41 -14.42 -0.25
C TYR A 61 -0.79 -15.49 -1.11
N SER A 62 0.37 -15.95 -0.67
CA SER A 62 1.00 -17.18 -1.15
C SER A 62 0.01 -18.36 -1.11
N GLY A 63 -0.12 -19.04 -2.23
CA GLY A 63 -1.08 -20.15 -2.39
C GLY A 63 -2.49 -19.73 -2.80
N THR A 64 -2.81 -18.43 -2.79
CA THR A 64 -4.07 -17.90 -3.35
C THR A 64 -3.85 -17.37 -4.77
N ASN A 65 -4.88 -17.35 -5.58
CA ASN A 65 -4.89 -16.76 -6.93
C ASN A 65 -3.66 -17.09 -7.80
N GLY A 66 -3.10 -18.29 -7.63
CA GLY A 66 -1.94 -18.77 -8.41
C GLY A 66 -0.64 -18.02 -8.14
N ASN A 67 -0.47 -17.37 -6.99
CA ASN A 67 0.68 -16.54 -6.64
C ASN A 67 0.91 -15.40 -7.67
N GLN A 68 -0.15 -14.79 -8.13
CA GLN A 68 -0.14 -13.69 -9.07
C GLN A 68 -0.86 -12.48 -8.46
N PRO A 69 -0.49 -11.25 -8.84
CA PRO A 69 -1.26 -10.08 -8.45
C PRO A 69 -2.65 -10.11 -9.10
N ILE A 70 -3.63 -9.59 -8.39
CA ILE A 70 -5.00 -9.42 -8.87
C ILE A 70 -5.35 -7.93 -8.93
N ALA A 71 -6.43 -7.59 -9.59
CA ALA A 71 -6.91 -6.19 -9.63
C ALA A 71 -7.37 -5.75 -8.23
N THR A 72 -6.98 -4.54 -7.82
CA THR A 72 -7.42 -3.94 -6.57
C THR A 72 -8.94 -3.94 -6.47
N GLY A 73 -9.47 -4.35 -5.33
CA GLY A 73 -10.90 -4.39 -5.08
C GLY A 73 -11.65 -5.53 -5.77
N SER A 74 -10.97 -6.47 -6.42
CA SER A 74 -11.63 -7.60 -7.09
C SER A 74 -12.23 -8.62 -6.12
N ILE A 75 -11.79 -8.63 -4.87
CA ILE A 75 -12.28 -9.51 -3.81
C ILE A 75 -12.69 -8.66 -2.61
N GLU A 76 -14.00 -8.55 -2.40
CA GLU A 76 -14.58 -7.68 -1.37
C GLU A 76 -14.14 -8.05 0.05
N THR A 77 -13.96 -9.33 0.33
CA THR A 77 -13.54 -9.83 1.66
C THR A 77 -12.11 -9.42 2.04
N TYR A 78 -11.33 -8.90 1.09
CA TYR A 78 -10.00 -8.37 1.36
C TYR A 78 -10.01 -6.91 1.82
N ALA A 79 -11.19 -6.26 1.81
CA ALA A 79 -11.34 -4.93 2.35
C ALA A 79 -11.46 -4.94 3.88
N VAL A 80 -10.84 -3.95 4.51
CA VAL A 80 -11.06 -3.62 5.93
C VAL A 80 -11.41 -2.14 6.01
N ASN A 81 -12.56 -1.82 6.59
CA ASN A 81 -13.11 -0.45 6.64
C ASN A 81 -13.18 0.23 5.25
N ASN A 82 -13.59 -0.52 4.22
CA ASN A 82 -13.64 -0.07 2.82
C ASN A 82 -12.26 0.33 2.23
N ILE A 83 -11.18 -0.09 2.85
CA ILE A 83 -9.83 0.07 2.32
C ILE A 83 -9.36 -1.30 1.81
N TYR A 84 -8.97 -1.33 0.55
CA TYR A 84 -8.56 -2.55 -0.14
C TYR A 84 -7.03 -2.67 -0.20
N ASP A 85 -6.57 -3.90 -0.21
CA ASP A 85 -5.19 -4.29 -0.58
C ASP A 85 -4.05 -3.64 0.22
N MET A 86 -4.29 -3.14 1.45
CA MET A 86 -3.21 -2.76 2.35
C MET A 86 -2.44 -3.97 2.89
N ALA A 87 -3.09 -5.14 2.94
CA ALA A 87 -2.44 -6.39 3.24
C ALA A 87 -2.28 -7.17 1.96
N GLU A 88 -1.05 -7.47 1.56
CA GLU A 88 -0.77 -8.37 0.45
C GLU A 88 -1.20 -7.82 -0.94
N ASN A 89 -1.25 -8.68 -1.94
CA ASN A 89 -1.39 -8.40 -3.35
C ASN A 89 -0.10 -7.83 -3.95
N VAL A 90 0.15 -6.54 -3.82
CA VAL A 90 1.43 -5.91 -4.15
C VAL A 90 1.81 -4.94 -3.04
N ARG A 91 3.09 -4.86 -2.76
CA ARG A 91 3.61 -3.93 -1.76
C ARG A 91 3.56 -2.50 -2.30
N ASP A 92 3.17 -1.55 -1.48
CA ASP A 92 3.05 -0.16 -1.87
C ASP A 92 4.29 0.67 -1.55
N TRP A 93 4.79 1.38 -2.55
CA TRP A 93 5.79 2.40 -2.31
C TRP A 93 5.24 3.54 -1.45
N ALA A 94 6.03 3.97 -0.46
CA ALA A 94 5.73 5.14 0.37
C ALA A 94 6.73 6.26 0.14
N ILE A 95 6.33 7.49 0.48
CA ILE A 95 7.25 8.62 0.63
C ILE A 95 7.95 8.47 1.98
N GLU A 96 8.84 7.51 2.06
CA GLU A 96 9.58 7.17 3.24
C GLU A 96 11.00 6.78 2.80
N ALA A 97 12.00 7.40 3.37
CA ALA A 97 13.39 7.20 3.00
C ALA A 97 14.16 6.52 4.12
N TYR A 98 14.95 5.55 3.74
CA TYR A 98 15.98 4.97 4.60
C TYR A 98 17.35 5.29 3.96
N GLY A 99 17.91 6.43 4.35
CA GLY A 99 19.10 6.96 3.71
C GLY A 99 18.85 7.57 2.32
N THR A 100 19.89 7.71 1.53
CA THR A 100 19.86 8.42 0.25
C THR A 100 19.31 7.59 -0.91
N ILE A 101 19.50 6.27 -0.86
CA ILE A 101 19.24 5.35 -1.98
C ILE A 101 18.18 4.29 -1.69
N LEU A 102 17.60 4.29 -0.50
CA LEU A 102 16.60 3.31 -0.10
C LEU A 102 15.26 3.98 0.16
N ARG A 103 14.19 3.29 -0.20
CA ARG A 103 12.81 3.70 0.04
C ARG A 103 12.02 2.54 0.60
N ASP A 104 11.03 2.84 1.41
CA ASP A 104 10.21 1.81 2.00
C ASP A 104 8.99 1.47 1.14
N GLY A 105 8.74 0.17 1.01
CA GLY A 105 7.48 -0.40 0.59
C GLY A 105 6.69 -0.83 1.81
N ARG A 106 5.39 -0.64 1.76
CA ARG A 106 4.44 -0.92 2.83
C ARG A 106 3.49 -2.05 2.43
N GLY A 107 3.00 -2.78 3.43
CA GLY A 107 2.18 -3.97 3.20
C GLY A 107 2.97 -5.18 2.70
N GLY A 108 2.34 -6.33 2.67
CA GLY A 108 2.91 -7.55 2.12
C GLY A 108 2.83 -7.62 0.59
N TYR A 109 2.97 -8.81 0.02
CA TYR A 109 2.73 -9.06 -1.39
C TYR A 109 2.30 -10.52 -1.60
N TYR A 110 1.76 -10.82 -2.77
CA TYR A 110 1.08 -12.09 -3.12
C TYR A 110 1.91 -13.38 -2.90
N ARG A 111 3.18 -13.29 -2.52
CA ARG A 111 4.02 -14.44 -2.13
C ARG A 111 4.35 -14.48 -0.64
N ASN A 112 3.88 -13.52 0.15
CA ASN A 112 4.00 -13.57 1.59
C ASN A 112 2.90 -14.45 2.22
N ASN A 113 3.06 -14.75 3.50
CA ASN A 113 1.97 -15.17 4.37
C ASN A 113 1.46 -13.96 5.15
N GLY A 114 0.19 -13.96 5.54
CA GLY A 114 -0.41 -12.84 6.27
C GLY A 114 0.26 -12.47 7.59
N ASN A 115 0.92 -13.43 8.24
CA ASN A 115 1.68 -13.22 9.46
C ASN A 115 3.13 -12.75 9.21
N SER A 116 3.73 -13.12 8.09
CA SER A 116 5.10 -12.69 7.74
C SER A 116 5.14 -11.40 6.93
N GLY A 117 4.02 -11.03 6.32
CA GLY A 117 3.84 -9.81 5.54
C GLY A 117 2.52 -9.13 5.86
N PRO A 118 2.23 -8.76 7.13
CA PRO A 118 0.96 -8.12 7.46
C PRO A 118 0.84 -6.70 6.88
N ALA A 119 -0.36 -6.12 6.96
CA ALA A 119 -0.61 -4.76 6.47
C ALA A 119 0.35 -3.71 7.04
N SER A 120 0.83 -3.90 8.27
CA SER A 120 1.77 -2.96 8.91
C SER A 120 3.23 -3.12 8.47
N ILE A 121 3.57 -4.17 7.73
CA ILE A 121 4.99 -4.43 7.41
C ILE A 121 5.63 -3.25 6.68
N ARG A 122 6.88 -3.03 7.01
CA ARG A 122 7.77 -2.08 6.34
C ARG A 122 8.93 -2.87 5.73
N SER A 123 9.22 -2.60 4.47
CA SER A 123 10.29 -3.29 3.75
C SER A 123 11.09 -2.30 2.93
N THR A 124 12.36 -2.19 3.30
CA THR A 124 13.29 -1.29 2.62
C THR A 124 13.71 -1.86 1.26
N ASN A 125 13.61 -1.05 0.23
CA ASN A 125 13.96 -1.41 -1.14
C ASN A 125 14.84 -0.33 -1.78
N GLY A 126 15.70 -0.73 -2.70
CA GLY A 126 16.47 0.22 -3.49
C GLY A 126 15.57 1.11 -4.34
N SER A 127 15.83 2.41 -4.34
CA SER A 127 15.11 3.37 -5.17
C SER A 127 15.61 3.43 -6.62
N ASN A 128 16.72 2.74 -6.90
CA ASN A 128 17.42 2.79 -8.19
C ASN A 128 16.59 2.18 -9.32
N GLU A 129 16.76 2.74 -10.50
CA GLU A 129 16.04 2.44 -11.73
C GLU A 129 16.07 0.97 -12.17
N GLN A 130 17.06 0.20 -11.74
CA GLN A 130 17.23 -1.19 -12.16
C GLN A 130 16.42 -2.19 -11.35
N GLN A 131 15.78 -1.78 -10.27
CA GLN A 131 14.96 -2.66 -9.43
C GLN A 131 13.48 -2.56 -9.78
N ARG A 132 13.14 -2.93 -10.99
CA ARG A 132 11.75 -3.19 -11.36
C ARG A 132 11.29 -4.44 -10.61
N ARG A 133 10.38 -4.27 -9.70
CA ARG A 133 9.84 -5.38 -8.92
C ARG A 133 8.35 -5.53 -9.19
N PRO A 134 7.92 -6.65 -9.78
CA PRO A 134 6.50 -6.86 -10.11
C PRO A 134 5.57 -6.88 -8.88
N TRP A 135 6.14 -7.00 -7.70
CA TRP A 135 5.41 -6.98 -6.41
C TRP A 135 5.43 -5.61 -5.70
N LEU A 136 5.88 -4.56 -6.36
CA LEU A 136 5.81 -3.19 -5.87
C LEU A 136 4.88 -2.37 -6.74
N SER A 137 3.92 -1.75 -6.11
CA SER A 137 2.92 -0.86 -6.69
C SER A 137 2.96 0.51 -6.02
N CYS A 138 1.95 1.31 -6.22
CA CYS A 138 1.78 2.59 -5.56
C CYS A 138 0.30 2.80 -5.24
N SER A 139 0.01 2.95 -3.96
CA SER A 139 -1.28 3.47 -3.52
C SER A 139 -1.28 4.99 -3.60
N PHE A 140 -2.35 5.54 -4.13
CA PHE A 140 -2.54 6.97 -4.30
C PHE A 140 -3.48 7.50 -3.23
N ILE A 141 -3.11 8.62 -2.63
CA ILE A 141 -4.01 9.39 -1.78
C ILE A 141 -4.55 10.56 -2.58
N TYR A 142 -5.87 10.67 -2.60
CA TYR A 142 -6.56 11.86 -3.08
C TYR A 142 -6.90 12.74 -1.89
N VAL A 143 -6.43 13.97 -1.89
CA VAL A 143 -6.83 14.98 -0.92
C VAL A 143 -7.74 15.98 -1.64
N THR A 144 -9.00 16.00 -1.26
CA THR A 144 -9.90 17.08 -1.66
C THR A 144 -9.65 18.30 -0.77
N LEU A 145 -9.26 19.40 -1.35
CA LEU A 145 -9.26 20.68 -0.66
C LEU A 145 -10.70 21.17 -0.64
N SER A 146 -11.40 21.00 0.47
CA SER A 146 -12.64 21.73 0.70
C SER A 146 -12.28 23.21 0.83
N PRO A 147 -12.91 24.12 0.08
CA PRO A 147 -12.75 25.53 0.36
C PRO A 147 -13.20 25.77 1.82
N CYS A 148 -12.34 26.39 2.61
CA CYS A 148 -12.75 26.94 3.90
C CYS A 148 -13.84 27.97 3.60
N MET A 149 -15.09 27.67 3.99
CA MET A 149 -16.15 28.66 4.06
C MET A 149 -15.96 29.53 5.29
#